data_bc233b7d5cd9995e45b77a57957899d2
#
_entry.id   bc233b7d5cd9995e45b77a57957899d2
#
_cell.length_a   1.000
_cell.length_b   1.000
_cell.length_c   1.000
_cell.angle_alpha   90.00
_cell.angle_beta   90.00
_cell.angle_gamma   90.00
#
_symmetry.space_group_name_H-M   'P 1'
#
loop_
_entity.id
_entity.type
_entity.pdbx_description
1 polymer ?
#
loop_
_entity_poly.entity_id
_entity_poly.type
_entity_poly.pdbx_seq_one_letter_code
_entity_poly.pdbx_strand_id
1 'polypeptide(L)'
;MNSDKLYSKCPRVGLVSLGCSKNAVDSEILLGELKSRGFDIVNDAAQAEIIIVNTCGFIESAKTDSIDTILDMAQYKTAGSCKLLVVTGCLSQRYGDELARELPEVDVFNGVKNYPALAERLAGICGVKPAPESANAAACCGIPKRLLTTPSYRAYLRIADGCDNRCTYCAIPLIRGGRVSTPIETLLAEAEQLAKSGVTELTVIAQDTSAYGIDLYGKPMLRELLEKLTEIEGLHWVRVLYAYPNTVTEELVDAMYRNPKICNYIDIPIQHISAHMLRDMNRHGSAEHIREITDYIRRSAPGFILRTTVMLGFPGETEADFDELMHFMAEHPFDRVGAFTYSAEDGTPAASMPNAVDAETAEQRLDRLMRQQMKISLELNRARIGTVVEALVDGADEEFLFCRSYAETADVDGIIKVPHCGNPVPAGSYVSIKITGADYYDLCGESVPSLKAAAR
;
A
#
# COMPACT_ATOMS: atom_id res chain seq x y z
N MET A 1 20.71 22.01 32.34
CA MET A 1 20.09 23.01 31.46
C MET A 1 18.59 22.79 31.50
N ASN A 2 17.82 23.81 31.89
CA ASN A 2 16.36 23.69 32.03
C ASN A 2 15.73 23.40 30.65
N SER A 3 15.18 22.20 30.45
CA SER A 3 14.41 21.78 29.24
C SER A 3 13.12 22.60 29.04
N ASP A 4 12.71 23.38 30.02
CA ASP A 4 11.41 24.08 30.08
C ASP A 4 11.27 25.28 29.11
N LYS A 5 12.29 25.60 28.29
CA LYS A 5 12.26 26.77 27.40
C LYS A 5 12.51 26.47 25.88
N LEU A 6 12.78 25.24 25.51
CA LEU A 6 13.15 24.92 24.12
C LEU A 6 11.90 24.67 23.24
N TYR A 7 10.89 24.04 23.76
CA TYR A 7 9.66 23.66 23.04
C TYR A 7 8.44 24.39 23.57
N SER A 8 7.40 24.51 22.75
CA SER A 8 6.09 25.00 23.18
C SER A 8 5.44 24.02 24.18
N LYS A 9 4.41 24.48 24.90
CA LYS A 9 3.67 23.63 25.86
C LYS A 9 3.03 22.41 25.18
N CYS A 10 2.63 22.55 23.91
CA CYS A 10 2.14 21.52 23.02
C CYS A 10 3.01 21.55 21.76
N PRO A 11 4.14 20.82 21.71
CA PRO A 11 5.05 20.90 20.58
C PRO A 11 4.37 20.47 19.27
N ARG A 12 4.58 21.26 18.23
CA ARG A 12 3.99 21.01 16.92
C ARG A 12 4.83 20.02 16.13
N VAL A 13 4.18 18.97 15.65
CA VAL A 13 4.80 17.87 14.89
C VAL A 13 4.29 17.88 13.46
N GLY A 14 5.21 18.00 12.51
CA GLY A 14 4.98 17.70 11.09
C GLY A 14 5.53 16.32 10.75
N LEU A 15 4.84 15.58 9.88
CA LEU A 15 5.30 14.27 9.44
C LEU A 15 5.22 14.17 7.92
N VAL A 16 6.33 13.75 7.29
CA VAL A 16 6.41 13.38 5.89
C VAL A 16 6.50 11.86 5.81
N SER A 17 5.53 11.23 5.12
CA SER A 17 5.47 9.78 4.95
C SER A 17 5.81 9.41 3.51
N LEU A 18 6.89 8.65 3.33
CA LEU A 18 7.33 8.16 2.03
C LEU A 18 7.05 6.67 1.89
N GLY A 19 6.97 6.21 0.64
CA GLY A 19 6.88 4.80 0.30
C GLY A 19 5.44 4.26 0.25
N CYS A 20 5.20 3.11 0.85
CA CYS A 20 4.02 2.29 0.60
C CYS A 20 2.93 2.44 1.68
N SER A 21 1.76 1.81 1.44
CA SER A 21 0.64 1.75 2.39
C SER A 21 1.01 1.24 3.79
N LYS A 22 2.03 0.36 3.91
CA LYS A 22 2.52 -0.11 5.22
C LYS A 22 3.19 1.02 6.00
N ASN A 23 3.99 1.86 5.31
CA ASN A 23 4.60 3.05 5.91
C ASN A 23 3.53 4.10 6.29
N ALA A 24 2.47 4.23 5.49
CA ALA A 24 1.34 5.09 5.85
C ALA A 24 0.71 4.66 7.17
N VAL A 25 0.42 3.36 7.37
CA VAL A 25 -0.10 2.84 8.65
C VAL A 25 0.89 3.08 9.80
N ASP A 26 2.19 2.90 9.55
CA ASP A 26 3.24 3.19 10.56
C ASP A 26 3.21 4.67 10.98
N SER A 27 3.07 5.58 10.01
CA SER A 27 2.93 7.02 10.25
C SER A 27 1.68 7.35 11.07
N GLU A 28 0.55 6.77 10.72
CA GLU A 28 -0.73 6.99 11.42
C GLU A 28 -0.69 6.49 12.86
N ILE A 29 -0.05 5.36 13.12
CA ILE A 29 0.18 4.85 14.49
C ILE A 29 1.07 5.83 15.27
N LEU A 30 2.18 6.27 14.68
CA LEU A 30 3.08 7.23 15.34
C LEU A 30 2.36 8.56 15.63
N LEU A 31 1.62 9.10 14.68
CA LEU A 31 0.83 10.33 14.86
C LEU A 31 -0.23 10.17 15.95
N GLY A 32 -0.93 9.02 16.00
CA GLY A 32 -1.91 8.71 17.04
C GLY A 32 -1.28 8.66 18.44
N GLU A 33 -0.11 8.02 18.55
CA GLU A 33 0.66 7.96 19.80
C GLU A 33 1.14 9.34 20.24
N LEU A 34 1.63 10.19 19.35
CA LEU A 34 2.05 11.56 19.66
C LEU A 34 0.87 12.43 20.08
N LYS A 35 -0.24 12.37 19.32
CA LYS A 35 -1.46 13.12 19.65
C LYS A 35 -1.99 12.77 21.04
N SER A 36 -1.99 11.48 21.39
CA SER A 36 -2.43 11.01 22.70
C SER A 36 -1.55 11.50 23.86
N ARG A 37 -0.30 11.85 23.59
CA ARG A 37 0.65 12.41 24.56
C ARG A 37 0.64 13.94 24.63
N GLY A 38 -0.19 14.62 23.83
CA GLY A 38 -0.34 16.07 23.89
C GLY A 38 0.50 16.86 22.89
N PHE A 39 1.03 16.20 21.87
CA PHE A 39 1.62 16.89 20.71
C PHE A 39 0.52 17.44 19.79
N ASP A 40 0.79 18.57 19.17
CA ASP A 40 -0.08 19.16 18.14
C ASP A 40 0.42 18.77 16.76
N ILE A 41 -0.48 18.22 15.92
CA ILE A 41 -0.10 17.75 14.59
C ILE A 41 -0.41 18.85 13.58
N VAL A 42 0.60 19.22 12.79
CA VAL A 42 0.51 20.28 11.78
C VAL A 42 0.92 19.76 10.40
N ASN A 43 0.28 20.29 9.36
CA ASN A 43 0.59 19.90 7.97
C ASN A 43 1.69 20.76 7.33
N ASP A 44 2.01 21.92 7.92
CA ASP A 44 3.01 22.83 7.42
C ASP A 44 4.35 22.59 8.13
N ALA A 45 5.34 22.07 7.41
CA ALA A 45 6.67 21.78 7.92
C ALA A 45 7.37 23.03 8.48
N ALA A 46 7.11 24.23 7.92
CA ALA A 46 7.70 25.48 8.40
C ALA A 46 7.25 25.85 9.82
N GLN A 47 6.06 25.43 10.22
CA GLN A 47 5.50 25.67 11.54
C GLN A 47 5.84 24.57 12.56
N ALA A 48 6.31 23.40 12.09
CA ALA A 48 6.62 22.28 12.96
C ALA A 48 7.88 22.52 13.79
N GLU A 49 7.80 22.25 15.11
CA GLU A 49 8.96 22.26 16.01
C GLU A 49 9.70 20.91 15.96
N ILE A 50 8.98 19.86 15.58
CA ILE A 50 9.50 18.51 15.36
C ILE A 50 9.09 18.09 13.95
N ILE A 51 10.04 17.73 13.11
CA ILE A 51 9.76 17.15 11.80
C ILE A 51 10.15 15.67 11.82
N ILE A 52 9.24 14.82 11.41
CA ILE A 52 9.46 13.38 11.32
C ILE A 52 9.40 12.98 9.84
N VAL A 53 10.45 12.30 9.36
CA VAL A 53 10.48 11.71 8.01
C VAL A 53 10.40 10.20 8.15
N ASN A 54 9.28 9.61 7.73
CA ASN A 54 9.10 8.17 7.64
C ASN A 54 9.54 7.70 6.26
N THR A 55 10.70 7.04 6.21
CA THR A 55 11.47 6.78 5.00
C THR A 55 11.15 5.44 4.35
N CYS A 56 11.36 5.36 3.04
CA CYS A 56 11.39 4.12 2.27
C CYS A 56 12.84 3.70 2.01
N GLY A 57 13.14 2.40 2.13
CA GLY A 57 14.48 1.83 1.91
C GLY A 57 14.42 0.53 1.10
N PHE A 58 13.39 0.39 0.24
CA PHE A 58 13.13 -0.85 -0.47
C PHE A 58 13.92 -0.96 -1.78
N ILE A 59 13.99 0.10 -2.58
CA ILE A 59 14.74 0.18 -3.84
C ILE A 59 15.58 1.45 -3.87
N GLU A 60 16.59 1.50 -4.75
CA GLU A 60 17.58 2.58 -4.81
C GLU A 60 16.93 3.96 -5.01
N SER A 61 15.98 4.09 -5.97
CA SER A 61 15.28 5.36 -6.19
C SER A 61 14.55 5.86 -4.94
N ALA A 62 13.89 4.95 -4.20
CA ALA A 62 13.19 5.32 -2.97
C ALA A 62 14.16 5.68 -1.82
N LYS A 63 15.39 5.15 -1.82
CA LYS A 63 16.44 5.57 -0.89
C LYS A 63 16.89 7.00 -1.21
N THR A 64 17.15 7.30 -2.48
CA THR A 64 17.50 8.65 -2.94
C THR A 64 16.41 9.65 -2.56
N ASP A 65 15.15 9.40 -2.90
CA ASP A 65 14.01 10.24 -2.54
C ASP A 65 13.91 10.47 -1.03
N SER A 66 14.23 9.43 -0.23
CA SER A 66 14.20 9.53 1.23
C SER A 66 15.32 10.43 1.75
N ILE A 67 16.53 10.31 1.22
CA ILE A 67 17.69 11.15 1.61
C ILE A 67 17.44 12.60 1.21
N ASP A 68 16.99 12.85 -0.01
CA ASP A 68 16.66 14.19 -0.49
C ASP A 68 15.59 14.84 0.37
N THR A 69 14.54 14.11 0.72
CA THR A 69 13.49 14.60 1.63
C THR A 69 14.03 14.92 3.02
N ILE A 70 14.94 14.11 3.57
CA ILE A 70 15.58 14.40 4.87
C ILE A 70 16.35 15.70 4.81
N LEU A 71 17.16 15.91 3.75
CA LEU A 71 17.95 17.12 3.56
C LEU A 71 17.08 18.37 3.36
N ASP A 72 15.97 18.24 2.61
CA ASP A 72 14.99 19.31 2.45
C ASP A 72 14.33 19.68 3.79
N MET A 73 13.96 18.70 4.58
CA MET A 73 13.37 18.94 5.90
C MET A 73 14.37 19.51 6.90
N ALA A 74 15.66 19.19 6.77
CA ALA A 74 16.71 19.74 7.61
C ALA A 74 16.85 21.27 7.45
N GLN A 75 16.52 21.83 6.28
CA GLN A 75 16.56 23.28 6.04
C GLN A 75 15.64 24.06 6.99
N TYR A 76 14.54 23.45 7.47
CA TYR A 76 13.62 24.07 8.42
C TYR A 76 14.21 24.28 9.81
N LYS A 77 15.41 23.74 10.11
CA LYS A 77 16.16 24.07 11.33
C LYS A 77 16.68 25.52 11.31
N THR A 78 16.89 26.07 10.13
CA THR A 78 17.37 27.45 9.94
C THR A 78 16.30 28.36 9.35
N ALA A 79 15.49 27.86 8.42
CA ALA A 79 14.48 28.64 7.68
C ALA A 79 13.06 28.53 8.29
N GLY A 80 12.86 27.66 9.28
CA GLY A 80 11.57 27.40 9.91
C GLY A 80 11.64 27.34 11.43
N SER A 81 10.72 26.58 12.01
CA SER A 81 10.60 26.40 13.47
C SER A 81 11.20 25.08 13.98
N CYS A 82 11.79 24.26 13.10
CA CYS A 82 12.25 22.91 13.43
C CYS A 82 13.41 22.96 14.45
N LYS A 83 13.24 22.24 15.55
CA LYS A 83 14.21 22.08 16.62
C LYS A 83 14.71 20.65 16.74
N LEU A 84 13.92 19.71 16.18
CA LEU A 84 14.22 18.28 16.22
C LEU A 84 13.80 17.64 14.91
N LEU A 85 14.77 17.09 14.19
CA LEU A 85 14.56 16.30 12.97
C LEU A 85 14.68 14.81 13.33
N VAL A 86 13.62 14.05 13.07
CA VAL A 86 13.50 12.62 13.38
C VAL A 86 13.38 11.84 12.10
N VAL A 87 14.17 10.80 11.94
CA VAL A 87 14.09 9.88 10.80
C VAL A 87 13.68 8.50 11.29
N THR A 88 12.66 7.93 10.69
CA THR A 88 12.15 6.59 10.97
C THR A 88 11.87 5.84 9.67
N GLY A 89 11.45 4.58 9.75
CA GLY A 89 11.02 3.82 8.59
C GLY A 89 12.04 2.82 8.08
N CYS A 90 11.81 2.36 6.83
CA CYS A 90 12.56 1.24 6.25
C CYS A 90 14.04 1.56 5.99
N LEU A 91 14.36 2.77 5.52
CA LEU A 91 15.73 3.19 5.28
C LEU A 91 16.51 3.26 6.60
N SER A 92 15.94 3.92 7.59
CA SER A 92 16.53 4.04 8.92
C SER A 92 16.69 2.66 9.61
N GLN A 93 15.76 1.72 9.40
CA GLN A 93 15.90 0.35 9.91
C GLN A 93 17.08 -0.39 9.29
N ARG A 94 17.35 -0.13 8.02
CA ARG A 94 18.36 -0.87 7.24
C ARG A 94 19.76 -0.30 7.39
N TYR A 95 19.89 1.02 7.43
CA TYR A 95 21.14 1.77 7.36
C TYR A 95 21.33 2.78 8.50
N GLY A 96 20.64 2.59 9.64
CA GLY A 96 20.58 3.59 10.72
C GLY A 96 21.95 4.08 11.21
N ASP A 97 22.94 3.17 11.40
CA ASP A 97 24.28 3.51 11.88
C ASP A 97 25.11 4.28 10.81
N GLU A 98 24.88 4.00 9.53
CA GLU A 98 25.52 4.68 8.41
C GLU A 98 24.92 6.06 8.24
N LEU A 99 23.59 6.15 8.18
CA LEU A 99 22.88 7.42 8.08
C LEU A 99 23.19 8.36 9.24
N ALA A 100 23.37 7.85 10.45
CA ALA A 100 23.72 8.67 11.61
C ALA A 100 25.11 9.31 11.50
N ARG A 101 26.01 8.72 10.70
CA ARG A 101 27.34 9.30 10.42
C ARG A 101 27.32 10.30 9.26
N GLU A 102 26.50 10.02 8.24
CA GLU A 102 26.47 10.78 7.00
C GLU A 102 25.47 11.97 7.06
N LEU A 103 24.47 11.92 7.95
CA LEU A 103 23.42 12.94 8.09
C LEU A 103 23.43 13.53 9.51
N PRO A 104 24.43 14.36 9.85
CA PRO A 104 24.54 14.99 11.17
C PRO A 104 23.39 15.97 11.47
N GLU A 105 22.61 16.37 10.48
CA GLU A 105 21.42 17.20 10.63
C GLU A 105 20.27 16.48 11.37
N VAL A 106 20.27 15.14 11.38
CA VAL A 106 19.23 14.34 12.00
C VAL A 106 19.54 14.13 13.49
N ASP A 107 18.60 14.48 14.35
CA ASP A 107 18.78 14.38 15.79
C ASP A 107 18.40 13.01 16.37
N VAL A 108 17.42 12.31 15.73
CA VAL A 108 16.91 11.03 16.20
C VAL A 108 16.68 10.09 15.03
N PHE A 109 17.30 8.91 15.10
CA PHE A 109 16.99 7.79 14.23
C PHE A 109 16.18 6.72 14.96
N ASN A 110 15.18 6.14 14.28
CA ASN A 110 14.37 5.02 14.74
C ASN A 110 14.08 4.08 13.56
N GLY A 111 13.94 2.78 13.82
CA GLY A 111 13.55 1.81 12.80
C GLY A 111 12.03 1.75 12.57
N VAL A 112 11.56 0.62 12.02
CA VAL A 112 10.14 0.36 11.69
C VAL A 112 9.32 -0.19 12.87
N LYS A 113 9.90 -0.30 14.07
CA LYS A 113 9.25 -0.91 15.24
C LYS A 113 9.21 0.07 16.41
N ASN A 114 8.34 -0.24 17.40
CA ASN A 114 8.26 0.48 18.67
C ASN A 114 7.90 1.98 18.56
N TYR A 115 6.92 2.32 17.73
CA TYR A 115 6.41 3.70 17.65
C TYR A 115 5.90 4.27 18.99
N PRO A 116 5.28 3.48 19.89
CA PRO A 116 4.98 3.95 21.25
C PRO A 116 6.23 4.39 22.02
N ALA A 117 7.33 3.63 21.94
CA ALA A 117 8.59 3.99 22.59
C ALA A 117 9.25 5.21 21.95
N LEU A 118 9.17 5.36 20.62
CA LEU A 118 9.62 6.58 19.94
C LEU A 118 8.84 7.80 20.44
N ALA A 119 7.51 7.71 20.49
CA ALA A 119 6.66 8.80 20.97
C ALA A 119 6.96 9.16 22.44
N GLU A 120 7.24 8.16 23.29
CA GLU A 120 7.66 8.37 24.67
C GLU A 120 9.03 9.08 24.75
N ARG A 121 10.01 8.64 23.95
CA ARG A 121 11.33 9.28 23.86
C ARG A 121 11.21 10.75 23.44
N LEU A 122 10.38 11.06 22.44
CA LEU A 122 10.14 12.42 21.98
C LEU A 122 9.46 13.26 23.07
N ALA A 123 8.49 12.70 23.79
CA ALA A 123 7.86 13.37 24.93
C ALA A 123 8.89 13.73 26.03
N GLY A 124 9.81 12.80 26.33
CA GLY A 124 10.92 13.04 27.27
C GLY A 124 11.86 14.17 26.80
N ILE A 125 12.26 14.17 25.53
CA ILE A 125 13.13 15.22 24.95
C ILE A 125 12.45 16.60 25.04
N CYS A 126 11.16 16.66 24.73
CA CYS A 126 10.39 17.91 24.68
C CYS A 126 9.85 18.36 26.04
N GLY A 127 9.99 17.56 27.11
CA GLY A 127 9.43 17.85 28.42
C GLY A 127 7.89 17.78 28.49
N VAL A 128 7.27 17.08 27.52
CA VAL A 128 5.81 16.88 27.50
C VAL A 128 5.44 15.89 28.60
N LYS A 129 4.63 16.33 29.55
CA LYS A 129 4.08 15.42 30.57
C LYS A 129 2.93 14.64 29.96
N PRO A 130 2.89 13.30 30.12
CA PRO A 130 1.76 12.51 29.64
C PRO A 130 0.46 13.10 30.19
N ALA A 131 -0.53 13.28 29.33
CA ALA A 131 -1.87 13.62 29.78
C ALA A 131 -2.33 12.54 30.78
N PRO A 132 -3.05 12.89 31.86
CA PRO A 132 -3.61 11.89 32.74
C PRO A 132 -4.40 10.91 31.86
N GLU A 133 -4.10 9.63 32.01
CA GLU A 133 -4.77 8.57 31.25
C GLU A 133 -6.29 8.72 31.40
N SER A 134 -6.93 9.33 30.41
CA SER A 134 -8.33 9.03 30.18
C SER A 134 -8.36 7.55 29.81
N ALA A 135 -8.92 6.73 30.68
CA ALA A 135 -9.03 5.29 30.50
C ALA A 135 -9.82 5.00 29.20
N ASN A 136 -9.16 5.06 28.06
CA ASN A 136 -9.70 4.63 26.79
C ASN A 136 -9.62 3.11 26.76
N ALA A 137 -10.76 2.46 26.79
CA ALA A 137 -10.93 0.99 26.68
C ALA A 137 -10.18 0.37 25.50
N ALA A 138 -9.78 1.13 24.49
CA ALA A 138 -8.98 0.72 23.36
C ALA A 138 -7.59 0.15 23.73
N ALA A 139 -6.96 0.65 24.79
CA ALA A 139 -5.64 0.16 25.22
C ALA A 139 -5.69 -1.28 25.77
N CYS A 140 -6.84 -1.76 26.20
CA CYS A 140 -7.00 -3.11 26.74
C CYS A 140 -7.05 -4.22 25.68
N CYS A 141 -7.28 -3.87 24.39
CA CYS A 141 -7.49 -4.84 23.31
C CYS A 141 -6.32 -4.91 22.30
N GLY A 142 -5.20 -4.25 22.58
CA GLY A 142 -4.04 -4.23 21.65
C GLY A 142 -4.29 -3.46 20.35
N ILE A 143 -5.36 -2.68 20.27
CA ILE A 143 -5.69 -1.88 19.08
C ILE A 143 -4.78 -0.65 19.03
N PRO A 144 -4.06 -0.39 17.93
CA PRO A 144 -3.20 0.77 17.82
C PRO A 144 -4.02 2.07 17.81
N LYS A 145 -3.53 3.07 18.51
CA LYS A 145 -4.04 4.44 18.35
C LYS A 145 -3.59 4.95 17.00
N ARG A 146 -4.52 5.34 16.13
CA ARG A 146 -4.20 5.85 14.80
C ARG A 146 -4.80 7.23 14.57
N LEU A 147 -4.04 8.11 13.92
CA LEU A 147 -4.53 9.33 13.32
C LEU A 147 -4.43 9.15 11.80
N LEU A 148 -5.57 8.97 11.12
CA LEU A 148 -5.60 8.69 9.70
C LEU A 148 -4.98 9.85 8.90
N THR A 149 -4.16 9.50 7.92
CA THR A 149 -3.59 10.39 6.91
C THR A 149 -4.28 10.25 5.56
N THR A 150 -5.09 9.22 5.40
CA THR A 150 -5.98 9.02 4.26
C THR A 150 -7.26 9.86 4.42
N PRO A 151 -8.03 10.10 3.34
CA PRO A 151 -9.37 10.67 3.44
C PRO A 151 -10.24 9.88 4.42
N SER A 152 -11.15 10.58 5.12
CA SER A 152 -11.93 10.02 6.24
C SER A 152 -12.79 8.80 5.89
N TYR A 153 -13.10 8.58 4.61
CA TYR A 153 -13.93 7.49 4.12
C TYR A 153 -13.14 6.24 3.72
N ARG A 154 -11.80 6.28 3.72
CA ARG A 154 -10.96 5.11 3.39
C ARG A 154 -9.80 4.93 4.37
N ALA A 155 -9.43 3.68 4.65
CA ALA A 155 -8.29 3.36 5.48
C ALA A 155 -7.61 2.06 5.03
N TYR A 156 -6.35 1.89 5.43
CA TYR A 156 -5.64 0.62 5.32
C TYR A 156 -5.79 -0.18 6.62
N LEU A 157 -6.02 -1.49 6.52
CA LEU A 157 -5.95 -2.44 7.62
C LEU A 157 -4.73 -3.35 7.39
N ARG A 158 -3.69 -3.17 8.19
CA ARG A 158 -2.50 -4.00 8.13
C ARG A 158 -2.70 -5.26 8.96
N ILE A 159 -2.84 -6.41 8.29
CA ILE A 159 -3.18 -7.69 8.92
C ILE A 159 -1.97 -8.51 9.38
N ALA A 160 -0.79 -8.22 8.79
CA ALA A 160 0.48 -8.80 9.18
C ALA A 160 1.63 -7.87 8.82
N ASP A 161 2.80 -8.04 9.46
CA ASP A 161 4.05 -7.37 9.12
C ASP A 161 5.15 -8.40 8.92
N GLY A 162 6.16 -8.09 8.07
CA GLY A 162 7.21 -9.03 7.68
C GLY A 162 6.75 -10.11 6.69
N CYS A 163 7.70 -10.92 6.20
CA CYS A 163 7.43 -11.91 5.16
C CYS A 163 8.40 -13.08 5.24
N ASP A 164 7.89 -14.33 5.06
CA ASP A 164 8.67 -15.56 5.09
C ASP A 164 9.00 -16.11 3.70
N ASN A 165 8.56 -15.47 2.62
CA ASN A 165 8.77 -15.98 1.25
C ASN A 165 10.25 -15.97 0.83
N ARG A 166 11.07 -15.07 1.37
CA ARG A 166 12.52 -14.98 1.15
C ARG A 166 12.92 -14.96 -0.33
N CYS A 167 12.15 -14.23 -1.15
CA CYS A 167 12.53 -13.99 -2.54
C CYS A 167 13.93 -13.40 -2.61
N THR A 168 14.76 -13.87 -3.55
CA THR A 168 16.22 -13.56 -3.58
C THR A 168 16.54 -12.09 -3.81
N TYR A 169 15.61 -11.32 -4.39
CA TYR A 169 15.74 -9.88 -4.65
C TYR A 169 15.19 -9.00 -3.52
N CYS A 170 14.53 -9.58 -2.50
CA CYS A 170 13.69 -8.82 -1.60
C CYS A 170 14.39 -8.50 -0.28
N ALA A 171 14.49 -7.22 0.05
CA ALA A 171 15.06 -6.74 1.32
C ALA A 171 14.06 -6.75 2.50
N ILE A 172 12.78 -7.08 2.30
CA ILE A 172 11.77 -7.04 3.37
C ILE A 172 12.14 -7.89 4.59
N PRO A 173 12.64 -9.14 4.45
CA PRO A 173 13.06 -9.92 5.63
C PRO A 173 14.18 -9.26 6.44
N LEU A 174 15.06 -8.47 5.80
CA LEU A 174 16.12 -7.72 6.46
C LEU A 174 15.60 -6.48 7.19
N ILE A 175 14.50 -5.89 6.71
CA ILE A 175 13.93 -4.65 7.24
C ILE A 175 12.86 -4.95 8.32
N ARG A 176 11.88 -5.82 7.99
CA ARG A 176 10.71 -6.07 8.83
C ARG A 176 10.71 -7.42 9.54
N GLY A 177 11.63 -8.30 9.13
CA GLY A 177 11.74 -9.66 9.67
C GLY A 177 10.76 -10.64 9.06
N GLY A 178 10.58 -11.80 9.73
CA GLY A 178 9.58 -12.79 9.37
C GLY A 178 8.17 -12.32 9.62
N ARG A 179 7.19 -13.05 9.06
CA ARG A 179 5.76 -12.74 9.21
C ARG A 179 5.33 -12.79 10.67
N VAL A 180 4.59 -11.75 11.07
CA VAL A 180 3.89 -11.67 12.34
C VAL A 180 2.45 -11.22 12.05
N SER A 181 1.51 -12.15 12.11
CA SER A 181 0.08 -11.87 11.89
C SER A 181 -0.57 -11.26 13.13
N THR A 182 -1.50 -10.33 12.91
CA THR A 182 -2.32 -9.79 13.99
C THR A 182 -3.55 -10.70 14.21
N PRO A 183 -3.95 -11.01 15.46
CA PRO A 183 -5.13 -11.81 15.73
C PRO A 183 -6.41 -11.25 15.09
N ILE A 184 -7.31 -12.13 14.62
CA ILE A 184 -8.56 -11.73 13.95
C ILE A 184 -9.38 -10.79 14.83
N GLU A 185 -9.50 -11.08 16.13
CA GLU A 185 -10.27 -10.29 17.06
C GLU A 185 -9.76 -8.84 17.18
N THR A 186 -8.45 -8.68 17.17
CA THR A 186 -7.81 -7.35 17.19
C THR A 186 -8.09 -6.59 15.89
N LEU A 187 -7.99 -7.27 14.74
CA LEU A 187 -8.26 -6.67 13.44
C LEU A 187 -9.73 -6.26 13.28
N LEU A 188 -10.66 -7.09 13.76
CA LEU A 188 -12.09 -6.76 13.73
C LEU A 188 -12.40 -5.55 14.61
N ALA A 189 -11.82 -5.51 15.80
CA ALA A 189 -12.01 -4.37 16.71
C ALA A 189 -11.40 -3.08 16.15
N GLU A 190 -10.24 -3.14 15.45
CA GLU A 190 -9.67 -2.00 14.73
C GLU A 190 -10.58 -1.56 13.57
N ALA A 191 -11.05 -2.51 12.76
CA ALA A 191 -11.94 -2.23 11.63
C ALA A 191 -13.28 -1.62 12.07
N GLU A 192 -13.86 -2.09 13.19
CA GLU A 192 -15.05 -1.46 13.77
C GLU A 192 -14.82 -0.02 14.21
N GLN A 193 -13.65 0.30 14.81
CA GLN A 193 -13.33 1.67 15.18
C GLN A 193 -13.18 2.57 13.94
N LEU A 194 -12.54 2.06 12.88
CA LEU A 194 -12.41 2.76 11.61
C LEU A 194 -13.79 3.01 10.99
N ALA A 195 -14.66 2.01 10.92
CA ALA A 195 -16.03 2.17 10.42
C ALA A 195 -16.84 3.19 11.23
N LYS A 196 -16.76 3.15 12.57
CA LYS A 196 -17.39 4.13 13.47
C LYS A 196 -16.86 5.56 13.26
N SER A 197 -15.64 5.71 12.79
CA SER A 197 -15.05 7.02 12.44
C SER A 197 -15.43 7.52 11.05
N GLY A 198 -16.19 6.74 10.27
CA GLY A 198 -16.69 7.12 8.94
C GLY A 198 -15.99 6.44 7.76
N VAL A 199 -15.08 5.49 8.01
CA VAL A 199 -14.44 4.70 6.95
C VAL A 199 -15.46 3.76 6.32
N THR A 200 -15.62 3.86 5.00
CA THR A 200 -16.53 3.02 4.21
C THR A 200 -15.77 2.08 3.27
N GLU A 201 -14.55 2.43 2.85
CA GLU A 201 -13.65 1.56 2.10
C GLU A 201 -12.45 1.15 2.97
N LEU A 202 -12.29 -0.16 3.20
CA LEU A 202 -11.18 -0.73 3.95
C LEU A 202 -10.27 -1.54 3.03
N THR A 203 -9.01 -1.15 2.92
CA THR A 203 -8.02 -1.89 2.12
C THR A 203 -7.14 -2.73 3.03
N VAL A 204 -7.25 -4.04 2.88
CA VAL A 204 -6.48 -5.05 3.63
C VAL A 204 -5.09 -5.18 2.99
N ILE A 205 -4.05 -5.00 3.81
CA ILE A 205 -2.65 -5.02 3.37
C ILE A 205 -1.75 -5.84 4.30
N ALA A 206 -0.73 -6.45 3.69
CA ALA A 206 0.44 -7.03 4.33
C ALA A 206 1.59 -7.04 3.29
N GLN A 207 2.74 -7.65 3.58
CA GLN A 207 3.73 -7.99 2.56
C GLN A 207 3.28 -9.17 1.70
N ASP A 208 2.48 -10.05 2.29
CA ASP A 208 1.79 -11.18 1.66
C ASP A 208 0.47 -11.40 2.42
N THR A 209 -0.63 -10.91 1.85
CA THR A 209 -1.95 -10.99 2.49
C THR A 209 -2.54 -12.39 2.42
N SER A 210 -2.28 -13.12 1.34
CA SER A 210 -2.85 -14.46 1.11
C SER A 210 -2.33 -15.51 2.09
N ALA A 211 -1.15 -15.28 2.68
CA ALA A 211 -0.57 -16.15 3.70
C ALA A 211 -0.87 -15.70 5.15
N TYR A 212 -1.76 -14.72 5.35
CA TYR A 212 -2.17 -14.27 6.66
C TYR A 212 -2.63 -15.42 7.56
N GLY A 213 -2.14 -15.44 8.79
CA GLY A 213 -2.56 -16.39 9.82
C GLY A 213 -1.79 -17.70 9.84
N ILE A 214 -0.95 -18.02 8.86
CA ILE A 214 -0.17 -19.28 8.86
C ILE A 214 0.68 -19.40 10.11
N ASP A 215 1.35 -18.31 10.52
CA ASP A 215 2.20 -18.27 11.72
C ASP A 215 1.38 -18.37 13.02
N LEU A 216 0.15 -17.89 13.02
CA LEU A 216 -0.69 -17.77 14.22
C LEU A 216 -1.66 -18.94 14.38
N TYR A 217 -2.21 -19.46 13.27
CA TYR A 217 -3.27 -20.49 13.26
C TYR A 217 -2.86 -21.77 12.53
N GLY A 218 -1.64 -21.84 11.96
CA GLY A 218 -1.14 -22.99 11.21
C GLY A 218 -1.76 -23.16 9.81
N LYS A 219 -2.59 -22.23 9.35
CA LYS A 219 -3.24 -22.23 8.03
C LYS A 219 -3.52 -20.81 7.55
N PRO A 220 -3.69 -20.59 6.22
CA PRO A 220 -4.16 -19.30 5.71
C PRO A 220 -5.55 -18.97 6.23
N MET A 221 -5.74 -17.73 6.71
CA MET A 221 -6.98 -17.26 7.35
C MET A 221 -7.57 -16.03 6.66
N LEU A 222 -7.03 -15.63 5.50
CA LEU A 222 -7.50 -14.42 4.80
C LEU A 222 -8.99 -14.51 4.47
N ARG A 223 -9.46 -15.63 3.93
CA ARG A 223 -10.88 -15.83 3.60
C ARG A 223 -11.78 -15.57 4.81
N GLU A 224 -11.50 -16.23 5.95
CA GLU A 224 -12.30 -16.10 7.17
C GLU A 224 -12.27 -14.66 7.71
N LEU A 225 -11.13 -13.98 7.61
CA LEU A 225 -11.02 -12.56 7.99
C LEU A 225 -11.89 -11.68 7.10
N LEU A 226 -11.84 -11.86 5.77
CA LEU A 226 -12.62 -11.07 4.82
C LEU A 226 -14.12 -11.25 5.05
N GLU A 227 -14.59 -12.50 5.23
CA GLU A 227 -15.99 -12.79 5.52
C GLU A 227 -16.45 -12.01 6.77
N LYS A 228 -15.68 -12.05 7.87
CA LYS A 228 -16.00 -11.32 9.11
C LYS A 228 -15.93 -9.79 8.95
N LEU A 229 -14.98 -9.26 8.20
CA LEU A 229 -14.89 -7.82 7.95
C LEU A 229 -16.14 -7.28 7.24
N THR A 230 -16.74 -8.08 6.35
CA THR A 230 -17.97 -7.66 5.64
C THR A 230 -19.21 -7.63 6.51
N GLU A 231 -19.19 -8.25 7.70
CA GLU A 231 -20.27 -8.19 8.68
C GLU A 231 -20.28 -6.85 9.45
N ILE A 232 -19.18 -6.10 9.41
CA ILE A 232 -19.07 -4.83 10.13
C ILE A 232 -19.99 -3.79 9.49
N GLU A 233 -20.87 -3.20 10.32
CA GLU A 233 -21.75 -2.12 9.91
C GLU A 233 -20.95 -0.86 9.55
N GLY A 234 -21.33 -0.17 8.49
CA GLY A 234 -20.65 1.01 7.99
C GLY A 234 -19.59 0.73 6.92
N LEU A 235 -19.00 -0.47 6.86
CA LEU A 235 -18.13 -0.84 5.76
C LEU A 235 -18.95 -1.16 4.50
N HIS A 236 -18.60 -0.51 3.41
CA HIS A 236 -19.20 -0.70 2.09
C HIS A 236 -18.31 -1.57 1.20
N TRP A 237 -17.00 -1.28 1.15
CA TRP A 237 -16.02 -2.03 0.39
C TRP A 237 -14.86 -2.54 1.24
N VAL A 238 -14.49 -3.79 1.01
CA VAL A 238 -13.27 -4.43 1.50
C VAL A 238 -12.42 -4.83 0.30
N ARG A 239 -11.24 -4.24 0.18
CA ARG A 239 -10.27 -4.48 -0.90
C ARG A 239 -9.06 -5.24 -0.38
N VAL A 240 -8.46 -6.11 -1.21
CA VAL A 240 -7.25 -6.86 -0.85
C VAL A 240 -6.13 -6.52 -1.81
N LEU A 241 -4.95 -6.20 -1.27
CA LEU A 241 -3.73 -5.98 -2.05
C LEU A 241 -2.61 -6.93 -1.60
N TYR A 242 -1.64 -7.15 -2.48
CA TYR A 242 -0.38 -7.87 -2.20
C TYR A 242 -0.59 -9.36 -1.84
N ALA A 243 -1.36 -10.08 -2.65
CA ALA A 243 -1.45 -11.53 -2.56
C ALA A 243 -0.22 -12.21 -3.20
N TYR A 244 0.13 -13.40 -2.72
CA TYR A 244 1.22 -14.17 -3.30
C TYR A 244 0.64 -15.34 -4.11
N PRO A 245 1.10 -15.57 -5.37
CA PRO A 245 0.44 -16.53 -6.27
C PRO A 245 0.19 -17.91 -5.65
N ASN A 246 1.19 -18.44 -4.95
CA ASN A 246 1.15 -19.79 -4.37
C ASN A 246 0.06 -20.03 -3.30
N THR A 247 -0.43 -18.98 -2.69
CA THR A 247 -1.44 -19.02 -1.60
C THR A 247 -2.80 -18.49 -2.03
N VAL A 248 -2.93 -18.06 -3.29
CA VAL A 248 -4.24 -17.74 -3.88
C VAL A 248 -4.88 -19.02 -4.38
N THR A 249 -6.03 -19.38 -3.81
CA THR A 249 -6.78 -20.58 -4.14
C THR A 249 -8.12 -20.25 -4.81
N GLU A 250 -8.69 -21.24 -5.51
CA GLU A 250 -10.01 -21.10 -6.13
C GLU A 250 -11.08 -20.75 -5.11
N GLU A 251 -11.01 -21.34 -3.90
CA GLU A 251 -11.95 -21.06 -2.82
C GLU A 251 -11.86 -19.62 -2.30
N LEU A 252 -10.64 -19.03 -2.28
CA LEU A 252 -10.48 -17.63 -1.92
C LEU A 252 -11.11 -16.72 -2.99
N VAL A 253 -10.84 -16.98 -4.26
CA VAL A 253 -11.40 -16.24 -5.40
C VAL A 253 -12.94 -16.31 -5.37
N ASP A 254 -13.49 -17.51 -5.18
CA ASP A 254 -14.91 -17.74 -5.09
C ASP A 254 -15.57 -16.99 -3.93
N ALA A 255 -14.94 -17.00 -2.75
CA ALA A 255 -15.43 -16.27 -1.59
C ALA A 255 -15.42 -14.75 -1.83
N MET A 256 -14.36 -14.22 -2.46
CA MET A 256 -14.30 -12.81 -2.84
C MET A 256 -15.39 -12.46 -3.86
N TYR A 257 -15.56 -13.26 -4.90
CA TYR A 257 -16.50 -13.00 -5.99
C TYR A 257 -17.97 -13.04 -5.55
N ARG A 258 -18.30 -13.95 -4.62
CA ARG A 258 -19.68 -14.10 -4.12
C ARG A 258 -20.10 -13.03 -3.12
N ASN A 259 -19.17 -12.34 -2.49
CA ASN A 259 -19.51 -11.33 -1.47
C ASN A 259 -19.50 -9.93 -2.06
N PRO A 260 -20.65 -9.25 -2.16
CA PRO A 260 -20.75 -7.96 -2.83
C PRO A 260 -20.00 -6.81 -2.13
N LYS A 261 -19.62 -6.97 -0.86
CA LYS A 261 -18.80 -5.98 -0.14
C LYS A 261 -17.30 -6.18 -0.39
N ILE A 262 -16.87 -7.34 -0.90
CA ILE A 262 -15.47 -7.54 -1.28
C ILE A 262 -15.30 -7.09 -2.71
N CYS A 263 -14.36 -6.19 -2.94
CA CYS A 263 -14.04 -5.74 -4.29
C CYS A 263 -13.57 -6.93 -5.13
N ASN A 264 -14.17 -7.13 -6.31
CA ASN A 264 -13.73 -8.12 -7.29
C ASN A 264 -12.39 -7.67 -7.91
N TYR A 265 -11.36 -7.64 -7.11
CA TYR A 265 -10.04 -7.12 -7.42
C TYR A 265 -8.98 -7.89 -6.63
N ILE A 266 -7.97 -8.38 -7.29
CA ILE A 266 -6.84 -9.04 -6.63
C ILE A 266 -5.52 -8.59 -7.26
N ASP A 267 -4.55 -8.26 -6.41
CA ASP A 267 -3.18 -7.92 -6.79
C ASP A 267 -2.28 -9.13 -6.49
N ILE A 268 -1.80 -9.78 -7.55
CA ILE A 268 -0.97 -10.98 -7.52
C ILE A 268 0.35 -10.70 -8.22
N PRO A 269 1.37 -10.16 -7.56
CA PRO A 269 2.68 -9.92 -8.15
C PRO A 269 3.34 -11.24 -8.56
N ILE A 270 3.31 -11.60 -9.84
CA ILE A 270 3.92 -12.84 -10.34
C ILE A 270 5.45 -12.71 -10.46
N GLN A 271 5.94 -11.52 -10.72
CA GLN A 271 7.32 -11.11 -10.99
C GLN A 271 7.86 -11.63 -12.33
N HIS A 272 7.67 -12.89 -12.64
CA HIS A 272 8.01 -13.54 -13.90
C HIS A 272 7.13 -14.77 -14.14
N ILE A 273 7.22 -15.41 -15.33
CA ILE A 273 6.52 -16.66 -15.65
C ILE A 273 7.45 -17.80 -16.02
N SER A 274 8.69 -17.52 -16.48
CA SER A 274 9.66 -18.56 -16.78
C SER A 274 9.99 -19.36 -15.52
N ALA A 275 9.92 -20.70 -15.61
CA ALA A 275 10.23 -21.59 -14.51
C ALA A 275 11.69 -21.43 -14.02
N HIS A 276 12.61 -21.07 -14.93
CA HIS A 276 13.99 -20.74 -14.61
C HIS A 276 14.05 -19.50 -13.72
N MET A 277 13.40 -18.40 -14.12
CA MET A 277 13.39 -17.14 -13.37
C MET A 277 12.70 -17.29 -12.02
N LEU A 278 11.55 -17.94 -11.95
CA LEU A 278 10.83 -18.19 -10.69
C LEU A 278 11.68 -18.94 -9.67
N ARG A 279 12.44 -19.95 -10.13
CA ARG A 279 13.37 -20.71 -9.29
C ARG A 279 14.50 -19.82 -8.76
N ASP A 280 15.15 -19.04 -9.64
CA ASP A 280 16.30 -18.21 -9.28
C ASP A 280 15.88 -17.00 -8.41
N MET A 281 14.66 -16.50 -8.58
CA MET A 281 13.99 -15.55 -7.70
C MET A 281 13.55 -16.16 -6.36
N ASN A 282 13.71 -17.49 -6.14
CA ASN A 282 13.19 -18.23 -5.00
C ASN A 282 11.69 -17.96 -4.77
N ARG A 283 10.91 -17.97 -5.86
CA ARG A 283 9.46 -17.83 -5.77
C ARG A 283 8.82 -19.20 -5.61
N HIS A 284 8.07 -19.35 -4.52
CA HIS A 284 7.29 -20.55 -4.26
C HIS A 284 6.08 -20.65 -5.21
N GLY A 285 5.76 -21.87 -5.63
CA GLY A 285 4.77 -22.14 -6.66
C GLY A 285 5.41 -22.34 -8.03
N SER A 286 4.61 -22.64 -9.02
CA SER A 286 5.08 -22.93 -10.38
C SER A 286 4.43 -21.99 -11.40
N ALA A 287 5.02 -21.93 -12.60
CA ALA A 287 4.44 -21.23 -13.73
C ALA A 287 3.07 -21.81 -14.10
N GLU A 288 2.89 -23.12 -13.96
CA GLU A 288 1.62 -23.82 -14.20
C GLU A 288 0.54 -23.32 -13.24
N HIS A 289 0.83 -23.23 -11.94
CA HIS A 289 -0.14 -22.71 -10.96
C HIS A 289 -0.53 -21.26 -11.24
N ILE A 290 0.41 -20.41 -11.66
CA ILE A 290 0.11 -19.03 -12.06
C ILE A 290 -0.86 -19.02 -13.25
N ARG A 291 -0.64 -19.86 -14.25
CA ARG A 291 -1.52 -20.02 -15.41
C ARG A 291 -2.90 -20.52 -14.98
N GLU A 292 -2.95 -21.59 -14.21
CA GLU A 292 -4.20 -22.20 -13.72
C GLU A 292 -5.07 -21.22 -12.92
N ILE A 293 -4.50 -20.48 -11.97
CA ILE A 293 -5.28 -19.53 -11.17
C ILE A 293 -5.74 -18.32 -11.99
N THR A 294 -4.91 -17.85 -12.92
CA THR A 294 -5.29 -16.76 -13.82
C THR A 294 -6.46 -17.19 -14.73
N ASP A 295 -6.38 -18.38 -15.32
CA ASP A 295 -7.45 -18.95 -16.14
C ASP A 295 -8.72 -19.20 -15.34
N TYR A 296 -8.57 -19.70 -14.10
CA TYR A 296 -9.70 -19.91 -13.21
C TYR A 296 -10.46 -18.61 -12.97
N ILE A 297 -9.74 -17.54 -12.61
CA ILE A 297 -10.35 -16.23 -12.34
C ILE A 297 -11.08 -15.72 -13.59
N ARG A 298 -10.44 -15.78 -14.77
CA ARG A 298 -11.06 -15.30 -16.01
C ARG A 298 -12.32 -16.07 -16.40
N ARG A 299 -12.34 -17.36 -16.15
CA ARG A 299 -13.48 -18.24 -16.48
C ARG A 299 -14.59 -18.18 -15.46
N SER A 300 -14.25 -18.16 -14.15
CA SER A 300 -15.22 -18.40 -13.06
C SER A 300 -15.72 -17.12 -12.42
N ALA A 301 -15.02 -16.01 -12.58
CA ALA A 301 -15.34 -14.71 -11.97
C ALA A 301 -15.34 -13.59 -13.03
N PRO A 302 -16.35 -13.52 -13.91
CA PRO A 302 -16.42 -12.48 -14.95
C PRO A 302 -16.40 -11.07 -14.34
N GLY A 303 -15.59 -10.17 -14.90
CA GLY A 303 -15.43 -8.80 -14.40
C GLY A 303 -14.50 -8.66 -13.19
N PHE A 304 -13.86 -9.75 -12.75
CA PHE A 304 -12.83 -9.70 -11.70
C PHE A 304 -11.57 -9.04 -12.26
N ILE A 305 -11.03 -8.07 -11.53
CA ILE A 305 -9.84 -7.32 -11.92
C ILE A 305 -8.60 -8.03 -11.43
N LEU A 306 -7.73 -8.37 -12.37
CA LEU A 306 -6.42 -8.93 -12.12
C LEU A 306 -5.36 -7.85 -12.24
N ARG A 307 -4.67 -7.59 -11.12
CA ARG A 307 -3.45 -6.78 -11.11
C ARG A 307 -2.25 -7.67 -10.88
N THR A 308 -1.15 -7.35 -11.54
CA THR A 308 0.13 -7.99 -11.29
C THR A 308 1.28 -7.00 -11.29
N THR A 309 2.42 -7.49 -10.86
CA THR A 309 3.71 -6.80 -10.96
C THR A 309 4.73 -7.75 -11.53
N VAL A 310 5.56 -7.29 -12.48
CA VAL A 310 6.64 -8.04 -13.10
C VAL A 310 7.97 -7.31 -12.94
N MET A 311 9.05 -8.08 -12.90
CA MET A 311 10.41 -7.59 -12.77
C MET A 311 11.22 -8.03 -13.99
N LEU A 312 11.94 -7.12 -14.61
CA LEU A 312 12.74 -7.34 -15.81
C LEU A 312 14.21 -7.09 -15.52
N GLY A 313 15.08 -7.78 -16.27
CA GLY A 313 16.53 -7.63 -16.07
C GLY A 313 17.05 -8.29 -14.83
N PHE A 314 16.33 -9.27 -14.25
CA PHE A 314 16.83 -10.08 -13.14
C PHE A 314 18.09 -10.84 -13.58
N PRO A 315 19.11 -11.03 -12.71
CA PRO A 315 20.32 -11.79 -13.07
C PRO A 315 20.03 -13.16 -13.68
N GLY A 316 20.56 -13.41 -14.87
CA GLY A 316 20.34 -14.64 -15.61
C GLY A 316 19.13 -14.64 -16.55
N GLU A 317 18.32 -13.58 -16.58
CA GLU A 317 17.19 -13.47 -17.51
C GLU A 317 17.65 -13.41 -18.95
N THR A 318 17.25 -14.42 -19.75
CA THR A 318 17.56 -14.50 -21.18
C THR A 318 16.46 -13.86 -22.03
N GLU A 319 16.73 -13.68 -23.34
CA GLU A 319 15.70 -13.21 -24.27
C GLU A 319 14.55 -14.24 -24.39
N ALA A 320 14.85 -15.54 -24.28
CA ALA A 320 13.83 -16.59 -24.31
C ALA A 320 12.90 -16.53 -23.07
N ASP A 321 13.44 -16.22 -21.87
CA ASP A 321 12.64 -16.00 -20.67
C ASP A 321 11.73 -14.79 -20.83
N PHE A 322 12.27 -13.70 -21.38
CA PHE A 322 11.49 -12.48 -21.63
C PHE A 322 10.40 -12.72 -22.70
N ASP A 323 10.71 -13.44 -23.78
CA ASP A 323 9.72 -13.77 -24.80
C ASP A 323 8.60 -14.68 -24.24
N GLU A 324 8.92 -15.63 -23.33
CA GLU A 324 7.92 -16.43 -22.62
C GLU A 324 7.00 -15.53 -21.78
N LEU A 325 7.55 -14.53 -21.07
CA LEU A 325 6.76 -13.57 -20.30
C LEU A 325 5.82 -12.77 -21.22
N MET A 326 6.33 -12.26 -22.34
CA MET A 326 5.54 -11.50 -23.31
C MET A 326 4.38 -12.30 -23.89
N HIS A 327 4.62 -13.58 -24.25
CA HIS A 327 3.56 -14.48 -24.73
C HIS A 327 2.52 -14.74 -23.64
N PHE A 328 2.96 -15.06 -22.42
CA PHE A 328 2.05 -15.27 -21.30
C PHE A 328 1.16 -14.06 -21.05
N MET A 329 1.72 -12.86 -21.01
CA MET A 329 0.95 -11.63 -20.79
C MET A 329 -0.06 -11.33 -21.91
N ALA A 330 0.20 -11.82 -23.14
CA ALA A 330 -0.74 -11.70 -24.26
C ALA A 330 -1.88 -12.74 -24.16
N GLU A 331 -1.57 -13.96 -23.75
CA GLU A 331 -2.53 -15.07 -23.65
C GLU A 331 -3.40 -14.97 -22.40
N HIS A 332 -2.83 -14.47 -21.28
CA HIS A 332 -3.48 -14.30 -19.98
C HIS A 332 -3.50 -12.81 -19.61
N PRO A 333 -4.40 -12.01 -20.22
CA PRO A 333 -4.38 -10.56 -20.05
C PRO A 333 -4.66 -10.15 -18.61
N PHE A 334 -3.82 -9.27 -18.05
CA PHE A 334 -4.04 -8.60 -16.79
C PHE A 334 -4.64 -7.21 -17.03
N ASP A 335 -5.61 -6.82 -16.18
CA ASP A 335 -6.23 -5.50 -16.28
C ASP A 335 -5.24 -4.39 -15.92
N ARG A 336 -4.39 -4.66 -14.93
CA ARG A 336 -3.40 -3.71 -14.40
C ARG A 336 -2.06 -4.40 -14.26
N VAL A 337 -1.00 -3.76 -14.75
CA VAL A 337 0.37 -4.27 -14.64
C VAL A 337 1.29 -3.15 -14.18
N GLY A 338 1.99 -3.39 -13.08
CA GLY A 338 3.19 -2.66 -12.72
C GLY A 338 4.41 -3.42 -13.24
N ALA A 339 5.36 -2.72 -13.82
CA ALA A 339 6.62 -3.32 -14.25
C ALA A 339 7.78 -2.43 -13.83
N PHE A 340 8.90 -3.04 -13.46
CA PHE A 340 10.11 -2.33 -13.10
C PHE A 340 11.34 -3.16 -13.43
N THR A 341 12.48 -2.50 -13.60
CA THR A 341 13.77 -3.15 -13.77
C THR A 341 14.33 -3.62 -12.43
N TYR A 342 15.06 -4.72 -12.42
CA TYR A 342 15.73 -5.23 -11.23
C TYR A 342 16.71 -4.20 -10.67
N SER A 343 16.66 -3.98 -9.37
CA SER A 343 17.62 -3.19 -8.60
C SER A 343 18.35 -4.10 -7.62
N ALA A 344 19.67 -4.08 -7.65
CA ALA A 344 20.50 -4.85 -6.74
C ALA A 344 20.45 -4.22 -5.34
N GLU A 345 19.91 -4.96 -4.37
CA GLU A 345 19.75 -4.47 -3.01
C GLU A 345 20.74 -5.15 -2.06
N ASP A 346 21.47 -4.36 -1.29
CA ASP A 346 22.48 -4.84 -0.35
C ASP A 346 21.95 -5.92 0.57
N GLY A 347 22.75 -6.97 0.78
CA GLY A 347 22.40 -8.09 1.66
C GLY A 347 21.35 -9.05 1.10
N THR A 348 20.85 -8.82 -0.12
CA THR A 348 19.97 -9.77 -0.81
C THR A 348 20.80 -10.80 -1.61
N PRO A 349 20.35 -12.07 -1.69
CA PRO A 349 21.06 -13.08 -2.47
C PRO A 349 21.25 -12.69 -3.94
N ALA A 350 20.26 -12.05 -4.55
CA ALA A 350 20.30 -11.67 -5.97
C ALA A 350 21.39 -10.64 -6.29
N ALA A 351 21.77 -9.78 -5.33
CA ALA A 351 22.82 -8.78 -5.53
C ALA A 351 24.20 -9.38 -5.86
N SER A 352 24.44 -10.65 -5.52
CA SER A 352 25.69 -11.36 -5.80
C SER A 352 25.57 -12.44 -6.88
N MET A 353 24.42 -12.53 -7.55
CA MET A 353 24.21 -13.51 -8.63
C MET A 353 25.03 -13.15 -9.88
N PRO A 354 25.55 -14.16 -10.59
CA PRO A 354 26.22 -13.94 -11.87
C PRO A 354 25.23 -13.60 -12.99
N ASN A 355 25.76 -13.22 -14.14
CA ASN A 355 24.99 -12.96 -15.36
C ASN A 355 23.98 -11.79 -15.18
N ALA A 356 24.44 -10.71 -14.56
CA ALA A 356 23.65 -9.48 -14.48
C ALA A 356 23.25 -9.03 -15.91
N VAL A 357 21.98 -8.68 -16.07
CA VAL A 357 21.48 -8.07 -17.31
C VAL A 357 21.88 -6.59 -17.26
N ASP A 358 22.37 -6.06 -18.37
CA ASP A 358 22.70 -4.64 -18.47
C ASP A 358 21.46 -3.75 -18.43
N ALA A 359 21.63 -2.53 -17.93
CA ALA A 359 20.51 -1.63 -17.70
C ALA A 359 19.77 -1.25 -18.99
N GLU A 360 20.50 -1.12 -20.11
CA GLU A 360 19.88 -0.78 -21.39
C GLU A 360 18.96 -1.90 -21.89
N THR A 361 19.39 -3.16 -21.80
CA THR A 361 18.58 -4.34 -22.11
C THR A 361 17.34 -4.40 -21.21
N ALA A 362 17.49 -4.19 -19.91
CA ALA A 362 16.38 -4.21 -18.95
C ALA A 362 15.33 -3.11 -19.27
N GLU A 363 15.77 -1.89 -19.57
CA GLU A 363 14.90 -0.78 -19.96
C GLU A 363 14.19 -1.03 -21.30
N GLN A 364 14.89 -1.61 -22.29
CA GLN A 364 14.29 -1.97 -23.56
C GLN A 364 13.19 -3.04 -23.37
N ARG A 365 13.40 -4.04 -22.51
CA ARG A 365 12.40 -5.05 -22.16
C ARG A 365 11.21 -4.41 -21.47
N LEU A 366 11.45 -3.50 -20.51
CA LEU A 366 10.41 -2.74 -19.82
C LEU A 366 9.53 -1.96 -20.81
N ASP A 367 10.14 -1.21 -21.72
CA ASP A 367 9.40 -0.44 -22.73
C ASP A 367 8.56 -1.36 -23.66
N ARG A 368 9.13 -2.49 -24.12
CA ARG A 368 8.42 -3.48 -24.95
C ARG A 368 7.20 -4.04 -24.21
N LEU A 369 7.35 -4.44 -22.96
CA LEU A 369 6.27 -5.00 -22.13
C LEU A 369 5.18 -3.95 -21.88
N MET A 370 5.56 -2.74 -21.49
CA MET A 370 4.59 -1.69 -21.20
C MET A 370 3.81 -1.22 -22.42
N ARG A 371 4.44 -1.18 -23.61
CA ARG A 371 3.73 -0.92 -24.88
C ARG A 371 2.70 -2.00 -25.22
N GLN A 372 2.99 -3.25 -24.95
CA GLN A 372 2.02 -4.34 -25.10
C GLN A 372 0.88 -4.19 -24.10
N GLN A 373 1.22 -3.95 -22.82
CA GLN A 373 0.24 -3.82 -21.75
C GLN A 373 -0.70 -2.63 -21.96
N MET A 374 -0.21 -1.50 -22.46
CA MET A 374 -1.06 -0.34 -22.77
C MET A 374 -2.19 -0.73 -23.73
N LYS A 375 -1.91 -1.55 -24.76
CA LYS A 375 -2.94 -2.03 -25.71
C LYS A 375 -3.93 -2.95 -25.01
N ILE A 376 -3.46 -3.89 -24.21
CA ILE A 376 -4.29 -4.82 -23.44
C ILE A 376 -5.21 -4.04 -22.48
N SER A 377 -4.65 -3.10 -21.72
CA SER A 377 -5.42 -2.27 -20.77
C SER A 377 -6.49 -1.44 -21.50
N LEU A 378 -6.18 -0.87 -22.66
CA LEU A 378 -7.15 -0.13 -23.47
C LEU A 378 -8.30 -1.02 -23.95
N GLU A 379 -8.02 -2.23 -24.42
CA GLU A 379 -9.03 -3.18 -24.88
C GLU A 379 -9.95 -3.60 -23.72
N LEU A 380 -9.39 -3.94 -22.57
CA LEU A 380 -10.13 -4.31 -21.36
C LEU A 380 -10.97 -3.13 -20.82
N ASN A 381 -10.43 -1.92 -20.83
CA ASN A 381 -11.17 -0.72 -20.44
C ASN A 381 -12.32 -0.41 -21.43
N ARG A 382 -12.10 -0.57 -22.75
CA ARG A 382 -13.14 -0.40 -23.78
C ARG A 382 -14.27 -1.40 -23.63
N ALA A 383 -13.99 -2.62 -23.21
CA ALA A 383 -15.02 -3.63 -22.96
C ALA A 383 -15.98 -3.23 -21.82
N ARG A 384 -15.59 -2.27 -20.98
CA ARG A 384 -16.43 -1.72 -19.90
C ARG A 384 -17.41 -0.64 -20.39
N ILE A 385 -17.22 -0.09 -21.60
CA ILE A 385 -18.11 0.95 -22.15
C ILE A 385 -19.55 0.43 -22.23
N GLY A 386 -20.49 1.22 -21.74
CA GLY A 386 -21.91 0.88 -21.67
C GLY A 386 -22.33 0.18 -20.37
N THR A 387 -21.40 -0.32 -19.56
CA THR A 387 -21.72 -0.89 -18.24
C THR A 387 -22.05 0.22 -17.24
N VAL A 388 -22.88 -0.12 -16.25
CA VAL A 388 -23.15 0.76 -15.10
C VAL A 388 -22.45 0.17 -13.88
N VAL A 389 -21.64 1.01 -13.22
CA VAL A 389 -20.88 0.65 -12.03
C VAL A 389 -21.24 1.57 -10.86
N GLU A 390 -21.16 1.04 -9.65
CA GLU A 390 -21.11 1.86 -8.46
C GLU A 390 -19.70 2.39 -8.29
N ALA A 391 -19.57 3.67 -7.94
CA ALA A 391 -18.28 4.31 -7.77
C ALA A 391 -18.24 5.23 -6.55
N LEU A 392 -17.11 5.25 -5.87
CA LEU A 392 -16.78 6.14 -4.77
C LEU A 392 -16.20 7.44 -5.33
N VAL A 393 -16.72 8.58 -4.93
CA VAL A 393 -16.18 9.89 -5.27
C VAL A 393 -14.98 10.19 -4.40
N ASP A 394 -13.80 10.35 -4.99
CA ASP A 394 -12.56 10.73 -4.28
C ASP A 394 -12.35 12.24 -4.25
N GLY A 395 -12.91 12.98 -5.18
CA GLY A 395 -12.82 14.43 -5.27
C GLY A 395 -13.54 15.01 -6.46
N ALA A 396 -13.45 16.32 -6.61
CA ALA A 396 -13.98 17.06 -7.74
C ALA A 396 -13.14 18.30 -8.03
N ASP A 397 -13.14 18.74 -9.28
CA ASP A 397 -12.74 20.08 -9.70
C ASP A 397 -13.97 20.89 -10.19
N GLU A 398 -13.76 21.92 -11.01
CA GLU A 398 -14.85 22.75 -11.53
C GLU A 398 -15.72 22.03 -12.56
N GLU A 399 -15.22 21.01 -13.24
CA GLU A 399 -15.85 20.34 -14.38
C GLU A 399 -16.17 18.86 -14.12
N PHE A 400 -15.33 18.17 -13.33
CA PHE A 400 -15.39 16.72 -13.18
C PHE A 400 -15.42 16.27 -11.73
N LEU A 401 -16.17 15.18 -11.48
CA LEU A 401 -15.94 14.29 -10.33
C LEU A 401 -14.85 13.30 -10.69
N PHE A 402 -13.97 13.02 -9.74
CA PHE A 402 -12.96 11.95 -9.81
C PHE A 402 -13.45 10.79 -8.98
N CYS A 403 -13.72 9.67 -9.62
CA CYS A 403 -14.36 8.51 -9.00
C CYS A 403 -13.54 7.25 -9.20
N ARG A 404 -13.76 6.25 -8.33
CA ARG A 404 -13.26 4.89 -8.47
C ARG A 404 -14.39 3.90 -8.25
N SER A 405 -14.42 2.84 -9.03
CA SER A 405 -15.26 1.67 -8.78
C SER A 405 -14.50 0.59 -7.99
N TYR A 406 -15.11 -0.58 -7.84
CA TYR A 406 -14.40 -1.74 -7.31
C TYR A 406 -13.12 -2.08 -8.09
N ALA A 407 -13.03 -1.65 -9.34
CA ALA A 407 -11.98 -2.01 -10.29
C ALA A 407 -10.75 -1.09 -10.26
N GLU A 408 -10.78 -0.02 -9.49
CA GLU A 408 -9.68 0.93 -9.34
C GLU A 408 -9.24 1.02 -7.87
N THR A 409 -7.96 0.74 -7.61
CA THR A 409 -7.34 0.96 -6.30
C THR A 409 -6.87 2.40 -6.16
N ALA A 410 -7.17 3.02 -5.03
CA ALA A 410 -6.75 4.39 -4.75
C ALA A 410 -5.23 4.56 -4.85
N ASP A 411 -4.81 5.70 -5.40
CA ASP A 411 -3.41 6.15 -5.50
C ASP A 411 -2.50 5.26 -6.40
N VAL A 412 -3.06 4.22 -7.04
CA VAL A 412 -2.29 3.24 -7.84
C VAL A 412 -2.85 3.07 -9.25
N ASP A 413 -4.16 2.91 -9.37
CA ASP A 413 -4.83 2.68 -10.67
C ASP A 413 -5.38 3.98 -11.25
N GLY A 414 -5.97 3.92 -12.46
CA GLY A 414 -6.65 5.04 -13.09
C GLY A 414 -7.94 5.43 -12.35
N ILE A 415 -8.60 6.45 -12.86
CA ILE A 415 -9.83 7.03 -12.31
C ILE A 415 -10.96 7.01 -13.33
N ILE A 416 -12.18 7.24 -12.86
CA ILE A 416 -13.36 7.49 -13.70
C ILE A 416 -13.68 8.98 -13.60
N LYS A 417 -13.57 9.72 -14.73
CA LYS A 417 -13.92 11.14 -14.82
C LYS A 417 -15.38 11.27 -15.22
N VAL A 418 -16.16 12.00 -14.42
CA VAL A 418 -17.59 12.18 -14.61
C VAL A 418 -17.93 13.68 -14.64
N PRO A 419 -18.42 14.22 -15.76
CA PRO A 419 -18.83 15.64 -15.82
C PRO A 419 -19.94 15.97 -14.82
N HIS A 420 -19.88 17.15 -14.21
CA HIS A 420 -20.93 17.66 -13.34
C HIS A 420 -21.26 19.13 -13.65
N CYS A 421 -22.49 19.56 -13.32
CA CYS A 421 -22.98 20.91 -13.59
C CYS A 421 -23.06 21.73 -12.30
N GLY A 422 -21.92 22.13 -11.74
CA GLY A 422 -21.84 23.16 -10.68
C GLY A 422 -22.17 22.74 -9.24
N ASN A 423 -22.69 21.53 -9.01
CA ASN A 423 -22.91 20.97 -7.67
C ASN A 423 -22.20 19.63 -7.53
N PRO A 424 -20.90 19.60 -7.17
CA PRO A 424 -20.17 18.36 -7.03
C PRO A 424 -20.72 17.53 -5.86
N VAL A 425 -20.80 16.22 -6.07
CA VAL A 425 -21.13 15.27 -5.01
C VAL A 425 -19.95 15.23 -4.03
N PRO A 426 -20.18 15.25 -2.70
CA PRO A 426 -19.09 15.23 -1.72
C PRO A 426 -18.21 13.99 -1.85
N ALA A 427 -16.90 14.15 -1.64
CA ALA A 427 -15.98 13.04 -1.53
C ALA A 427 -16.43 12.05 -0.42
N GLY A 428 -16.24 10.77 -0.65
CA GLY A 428 -16.76 9.70 0.21
C GLY A 428 -18.18 9.22 -0.13
N SER A 429 -18.86 9.86 -1.08
CA SER A 429 -20.19 9.45 -1.55
C SER A 429 -20.10 8.36 -2.61
N TYR A 430 -21.07 7.43 -2.62
CA TYR A 430 -21.23 6.43 -3.67
C TYR A 430 -22.25 6.88 -4.71
N VAL A 431 -21.92 6.74 -5.98
CA VAL A 431 -22.74 7.14 -7.13
C VAL A 431 -22.79 6.03 -8.17
N SER A 432 -23.88 5.96 -8.92
CA SER A 432 -23.97 5.06 -10.09
C SER A 432 -23.48 5.80 -11.33
N ILE A 433 -22.54 5.19 -12.06
CA ILE A 433 -21.91 5.77 -13.24
C ILE A 433 -22.06 4.79 -14.40
N LYS A 434 -22.56 5.28 -15.54
CA LYS A 434 -22.48 4.56 -16.81
C LYS A 434 -21.17 4.93 -17.50
N ILE A 435 -20.35 3.96 -17.80
CA ILE A 435 -19.08 4.16 -18.51
C ILE A 435 -19.37 4.52 -19.96
N THR A 436 -18.84 5.65 -20.43
CA THR A 436 -19.09 6.19 -21.78
C THR A 436 -17.84 6.25 -22.64
N GLY A 437 -16.65 6.20 -22.02
CA GLY A 437 -15.38 6.26 -22.72
C GLY A 437 -14.25 5.60 -21.93
N ALA A 438 -13.18 5.27 -22.64
CA ALA A 438 -12.02 4.62 -22.05
C ALA A 438 -10.73 5.11 -22.71
N ASP A 439 -9.71 5.35 -21.89
CA ASP A 439 -8.33 5.55 -22.28
C ASP A 439 -7.47 4.37 -21.78
N TYR A 440 -6.16 4.43 -21.93
CA TYR A 440 -5.22 3.38 -21.50
C TYR A 440 -5.39 3.02 -20.02
N TYR A 441 -5.63 4.01 -19.17
CA TYR A 441 -5.73 3.82 -17.72
C TYR A 441 -7.03 4.39 -17.14
N ASP A 442 -7.47 5.55 -17.62
CA ASP A 442 -8.64 6.26 -17.12
C ASP A 442 -9.91 5.90 -17.91
N LEU A 443 -11.05 6.08 -17.25
CA LEU A 443 -12.37 5.95 -17.85
C LEU A 443 -13.10 7.30 -17.81
N CYS A 444 -14.06 7.45 -18.71
CA CYS A 444 -15.05 8.51 -18.66
C CYS A 444 -16.43 7.91 -18.43
N GLY A 445 -17.28 8.63 -17.71
CA GLY A 445 -18.65 8.19 -17.44
C GLY A 445 -19.63 9.32 -17.30
N GLU A 446 -20.89 8.98 -17.16
CA GLU A 446 -21.99 9.89 -16.85
C GLU A 446 -22.74 9.39 -15.60
N SER A 447 -23.12 10.31 -14.72
CA SER A 447 -23.96 9.96 -13.57
C SER A 447 -25.33 9.50 -14.02
N VAL A 448 -25.80 8.37 -13.49
CA VAL A 448 -27.13 7.84 -13.75
C VAL A 448 -27.91 7.73 -12.43
N PRO A 449 -29.26 7.78 -12.46
CA PRO A 449 -30.04 7.56 -11.27
C PRO A 449 -29.64 6.22 -10.61
N SER A 450 -29.52 6.22 -9.26
CA SER A 450 -29.14 5.02 -8.52
C SER A 450 -30.05 3.85 -8.94
N LEU A 451 -29.44 2.84 -9.52
CA LEU A 451 -30.11 1.56 -9.65
C LEU A 451 -30.28 1.05 -8.22
N LYS A 452 -31.51 1.09 -7.67
CA LYS A 452 -31.84 0.32 -6.46
C LYS A 452 -31.28 -1.07 -6.69
N ALA A 453 -30.47 -1.55 -5.76
CA ALA A 453 -29.77 -2.83 -5.86
C ALA A 453 -30.70 -3.89 -6.46
N ALA A 454 -30.55 -4.14 -7.74
CA ALA A 454 -31.11 -5.33 -8.34
C ALA A 454 -30.34 -6.48 -7.69
N ALA A 455 -31.04 -7.27 -6.87
CA ALA A 455 -30.51 -8.45 -6.23
C ALA A 455 -29.71 -9.25 -7.25
N ARG A 456 -28.38 -9.35 -7.04
CA ARG A 456 -27.50 -10.25 -7.76
C ARG A 456 -27.62 -11.65 -7.18
#